data_f8133b2008b028abae8107260cde75ef
#
_entry.id   f8133b2008b028abae8107260cde75ef
#
_cell.length_a   1.000
_cell.length_b   1.000
_cell.length_c   1.000
_cell.angle_alpha   90.00
_cell.angle_beta   90.00
_cell.angle_gamma   90.00
#
_symmetry.space_group_name_H-M   'P 1'
#
loop_
_entity.id
_entity.type
_entity.pdbx_description
1 polymer ?
#
loop_
_entity_poly.entity_id
_entity_poly.type
_entity_poly.pdbx_seq_one_letter_code
_entity_poly.pdbx_strand_id
1 'polypeptide(L)'
;MFVKKTNLYQDSILGNASDAVSGMLYTKRSNVAEYFGLKVEHKRLAEENAHYLSEVTYPLIYPKDSTLPSQSDSIIFNYSVAKVIDNDITQSVNYIMINKGINDGIEQGQGVITGLGVVGIITNASKDYALAMSVVSTKSRISVKHKKSGAIGNLTWDGTNPWRLSIDNVSKTNIVAVGDTF
;
A
#
# COMPACT_ATOMS: atom_id res chain seq x y z
N MET A 1 5.86 60.33 -52.15
CA MET A 1 6.78 59.26 -51.82
C MET A 1 6.70 59.07 -50.34
N PHE A 2 5.84 58.08 -49.82
CA PHE A 2 5.69 57.82 -48.40
C PHE A 2 6.60 56.63 -48.03
N VAL A 3 7.55 56.86 -47.14
CA VAL A 3 8.40 55.81 -46.57
C VAL A 3 7.71 55.27 -45.35
N LYS A 4 7.24 54.00 -45.42
CA LYS A 4 6.68 53.24 -44.32
C LYS A 4 7.86 52.73 -43.46
N LYS A 5 8.09 53.34 -42.29
CA LYS A 5 9.01 52.85 -41.29
C LYS A 5 8.38 51.62 -40.61
N THR A 6 8.79 50.44 -40.99
CA THR A 6 8.46 49.21 -40.29
C THR A 6 9.30 49.15 -39.03
N ASN A 7 8.63 49.11 -37.89
CA ASN A 7 9.24 49.02 -36.57
C ASN A 7 9.61 47.54 -36.31
N LEU A 8 10.81 47.15 -36.69
CA LEU A 8 11.39 45.83 -36.44
C LEU A 8 11.42 45.44 -34.95
N TYR A 9 11.29 46.40 -34.07
CA TYR A 9 11.30 46.19 -32.62
C TYR A 9 9.98 45.65 -32.04
N GLN A 10 8.83 45.91 -32.70
CA GLN A 10 7.54 45.41 -32.28
C GLN A 10 7.28 43.96 -32.68
N ASP A 11 7.82 43.53 -33.83
CA ASP A 11 7.68 42.14 -34.29
C ASP A 11 8.47 41.14 -33.42
N SER A 12 9.61 41.58 -32.87
CA SER A 12 10.42 40.72 -31.99
C SER A 12 9.80 40.53 -30.59
N ILE A 13 9.06 41.52 -30.09
CA ILE A 13 8.38 41.42 -28.76
C ILE A 13 7.13 40.53 -28.85
N LEU A 14 6.39 40.63 -29.94
CA LEU A 14 5.20 39.81 -30.17
C LEU A 14 5.55 38.32 -30.43
N GLY A 15 6.65 38.07 -31.15
CA GLY A 15 7.17 36.72 -31.39
C GLY A 15 7.60 36.04 -30.09
N ASN A 16 8.40 36.73 -29.28
CA ASN A 16 8.88 36.18 -27.98
C ASN A 16 7.76 35.98 -26.97
N ALA A 17 6.72 36.81 -26.94
CA ALA A 17 5.54 36.64 -26.09
C ALA A 17 4.69 35.43 -26.50
N SER A 18 4.52 35.22 -27.83
CA SER A 18 3.80 34.06 -28.36
C SER A 18 4.52 32.74 -28.07
N ASP A 19 5.84 32.73 -28.20
CA ASP A 19 6.67 31.55 -27.90
C ASP A 19 6.70 31.23 -26.42
N ALA A 20 6.75 32.23 -25.53
CA ALA A 20 6.67 32.04 -24.08
C ALA A 20 5.31 31.47 -23.62
N VAL A 21 4.21 31.99 -24.20
CA VAL A 21 2.86 31.48 -23.89
C VAL A 21 2.65 30.07 -24.44
N SER A 22 3.13 29.81 -25.65
CA SER A 22 3.08 28.48 -26.24
C SER A 22 3.92 27.47 -25.45
N GLY A 23 5.12 27.85 -25.02
CA GLY A 23 5.98 27.03 -24.17
C GLY A 23 5.34 26.69 -22.82
N MET A 24 4.69 27.66 -22.15
CA MET A 24 3.95 27.42 -20.91
C MET A 24 2.77 26.47 -21.08
N LEU A 25 2.04 26.57 -22.18
CA LEU A 25 0.92 25.68 -22.49
C LEU A 25 1.41 24.25 -22.79
N TYR A 26 2.49 24.11 -23.52
CA TYR A 26 3.12 22.81 -23.79
C TYR A 26 3.65 22.16 -22.53
N THR A 27 4.31 22.90 -21.64
CA THR A 27 4.84 22.38 -20.37
C THR A 27 3.72 21.94 -19.43
N LYS A 28 2.64 22.71 -19.31
CA LYS A 28 1.47 22.30 -18.51
C LYS A 28 0.79 21.05 -19.07
N ARG A 29 0.66 20.96 -20.39
CA ARG A 29 0.05 19.80 -21.05
C ARG A 29 0.92 18.56 -20.94
N SER A 30 2.25 18.71 -21.04
CA SER A 30 3.23 17.64 -20.85
C SER A 30 3.19 17.12 -19.41
N ASN A 31 3.21 18.00 -18.41
CA ASN A 31 3.17 17.62 -17.00
C ASN A 31 1.86 16.89 -16.62
N VAL A 32 0.73 17.30 -17.20
CA VAL A 32 -0.55 16.61 -17.00
C VAL A 32 -0.54 15.23 -17.66
N ALA A 33 -0.05 15.12 -18.90
CA ALA A 33 0.06 13.84 -19.60
C ALA A 33 1.03 12.88 -18.88
N GLU A 34 2.14 13.38 -18.39
CA GLU A 34 3.13 12.63 -17.60
C GLU A 34 2.52 12.15 -16.28
N TYR A 35 1.78 13.01 -15.56
CA TYR A 35 1.08 12.63 -14.33
C TYR A 35 0.05 11.52 -14.56
N PHE A 36 -0.74 11.58 -15.63
CA PHE A 36 -1.67 10.51 -15.98
C PHE A 36 -0.94 9.24 -16.42
N GLY A 37 0.17 9.36 -17.13
CA GLY A 37 1.02 8.22 -17.51
C GLY A 37 1.59 7.50 -16.29
N LEU A 38 2.13 8.24 -15.32
CA LEU A 38 2.61 7.71 -14.05
C LEU A 38 1.52 6.97 -13.27
N LYS A 39 0.31 7.53 -13.22
CA LYS A 39 -0.81 6.89 -12.51
C LYS A 39 -1.21 5.56 -13.14
N VAL A 40 -1.23 5.47 -14.47
CA VAL A 40 -1.53 4.24 -15.20
C VAL A 40 -0.42 3.22 -14.96
N GLU A 41 0.84 3.64 -15.04
CA GLU A 41 2.00 2.77 -14.82
C GLU A 41 2.06 2.25 -13.38
N HIS A 42 1.80 3.10 -12.39
CA HIS A 42 1.70 2.65 -10.99
C HIS A 42 0.62 1.59 -10.79
N LYS A 43 -0.55 1.76 -11.43
CA LYS A 43 -1.61 0.78 -11.37
C LYS A 43 -1.18 -0.55 -12.00
N ARG A 44 -0.58 -0.51 -13.18
CA ARG A 44 -0.07 -1.69 -13.90
C ARG A 44 0.97 -2.45 -13.06
N LEU A 45 1.95 -1.75 -12.51
CA LEU A 45 2.98 -2.35 -11.65
C LEU A 45 2.40 -2.95 -10.37
N ALA A 46 1.39 -2.31 -9.77
CA ALA A 46 0.71 -2.85 -8.60
C ALA A 46 -0.06 -4.14 -8.94
N GLU A 47 -0.75 -4.18 -10.09
CA GLU A 47 -1.47 -5.37 -10.57
C GLU A 47 -0.50 -6.51 -10.92
N GLU A 48 0.63 -6.23 -11.58
CA GLU A 48 1.68 -7.22 -11.81
C GLU A 48 2.26 -7.76 -10.51
N ASN A 49 2.54 -6.89 -9.54
CA ASN A 49 3.06 -7.31 -8.23
C ASN A 49 2.05 -8.21 -7.50
N ALA A 50 0.77 -7.87 -7.52
CA ALA A 50 -0.28 -8.70 -6.93
C ALA A 50 -0.36 -10.07 -7.62
N HIS A 51 -0.21 -10.10 -8.95
CA HIS A 51 -0.18 -11.35 -9.71
C HIS A 51 1.01 -12.23 -9.32
N TYR A 52 2.23 -11.68 -9.29
CA TYR A 52 3.43 -12.41 -8.86
C TYR A 52 3.32 -12.93 -7.42
N LEU A 53 2.76 -12.12 -6.51
CA LEU A 53 2.53 -12.56 -5.13
C LEU A 53 1.50 -13.72 -5.07
N SER A 54 0.51 -13.73 -5.95
CA SER A 54 -0.49 -14.81 -6.02
C SER A 54 0.09 -16.12 -6.57
N GLU A 55 1.18 -16.07 -7.33
CA GLU A 55 1.89 -17.25 -7.80
C GLU A 55 2.80 -17.89 -6.73
N VAL A 56 3.11 -17.13 -5.66
CA VAL A 56 3.94 -17.64 -4.57
C VAL A 56 3.14 -18.63 -3.73
N THR A 57 3.59 -19.86 -3.71
CA THR A 57 3.01 -20.93 -2.91
C THR A 57 3.67 -20.95 -1.53
N TYR A 58 2.89 -20.82 -0.48
CA TYR A 58 3.36 -20.90 0.91
C TYR A 58 3.10 -22.31 1.45
N PRO A 59 4.17 -23.09 1.79
CA PRO A 59 3.98 -24.38 2.40
C PRO A 59 3.38 -24.24 3.81
N LEU A 60 2.35 -25.01 4.11
CA LEU A 60 1.85 -25.14 5.48
C LEU A 60 2.91 -25.87 6.31
N ILE A 61 3.54 -25.16 7.23
CA ILE A 61 4.48 -25.76 8.16
C ILE A 61 3.66 -26.27 9.36
N TYR A 62 3.29 -27.56 9.32
CA TYR A 62 2.73 -28.22 10.48
C TYR A 62 3.84 -28.48 11.53
N PRO A 63 3.49 -28.44 12.84
CA PRO A 63 4.41 -28.91 13.87
C PRO A 63 4.79 -30.38 13.60
N LYS A 64 6.06 -30.72 13.79
CA LYS A 64 6.66 -32.00 13.45
C LYS A 64 6.01 -33.24 14.10
N ASP A 65 5.12 -33.03 15.08
CA ASP A 65 4.43 -34.09 15.84
C ASP A 65 2.97 -34.35 15.36
N SER A 66 2.54 -33.75 14.26
CA SER A 66 1.21 -34.06 13.73
C SER A 66 1.27 -35.38 12.96
N THR A 67 0.50 -36.36 13.41
CA THR A 67 0.29 -37.66 12.75
C THR A 67 -0.59 -37.56 11.50
N LEU A 68 -0.79 -36.35 10.97
CA LEU A 68 -1.52 -36.13 9.73
C LEU A 68 -0.65 -36.52 8.54
N PRO A 69 -1.21 -37.19 7.50
CA PRO A 69 -0.46 -37.53 6.32
C PRO A 69 0.11 -36.26 5.68
N SER A 70 1.37 -36.35 5.30
CA SER A 70 2.14 -35.33 4.61
C SER A 70 1.59 -35.09 3.19
N GLN A 71 0.36 -34.58 3.09
CA GLN A 71 -0.03 -33.86 1.89
C GLN A 71 0.61 -32.48 2.02
N SER A 72 1.42 -32.10 1.03
CA SER A 72 1.95 -30.75 0.90
C SER A 72 0.81 -29.80 0.55
N ASP A 73 -0.06 -29.54 1.54
CA ASP A 73 -1.07 -28.51 1.41
C ASP A 73 -0.34 -27.17 1.36
N SER A 74 -0.39 -26.57 0.22
CA SER A 74 0.14 -25.24 -0.01
C SER A 74 -1.01 -24.24 0.01
N ILE A 75 -0.85 -23.15 0.75
CA ILE A 75 -1.81 -22.05 0.70
C ILE A 75 -1.42 -21.14 -0.47
N ILE A 76 -2.38 -20.91 -1.35
CA ILE A 76 -2.30 -19.90 -2.40
C ILE A 76 -3.14 -18.72 -1.94
N PHE A 77 -2.51 -17.55 -1.81
CA PHE A 77 -3.21 -16.32 -1.50
C PHE A 77 -3.55 -15.59 -2.80
N ASN A 78 -4.78 -15.11 -2.91
CA ASN A 78 -5.18 -14.20 -3.97
C ASN A 78 -5.02 -12.76 -3.48
N TYR A 79 -4.35 -11.93 -4.28
CA TYR A 79 -4.11 -10.52 -3.96
C TYR A 79 -4.92 -9.63 -4.89
N SER A 80 -5.58 -8.63 -4.32
CA SER A 80 -6.31 -7.59 -5.05
C SER A 80 -5.71 -6.23 -4.74
N VAL A 81 -5.48 -5.43 -5.79
CA VAL A 81 -4.95 -4.07 -5.65
C VAL A 81 -6.06 -3.12 -5.23
N ALA A 82 -5.84 -2.40 -4.15
CA ALA A 82 -6.75 -1.38 -3.67
C ALA A 82 -6.02 -0.05 -3.45
N LYS A 83 -6.78 1.04 -3.55
CA LYS A 83 -6.30 2.39 -3.24
C LYS A 83 -6.86 2.83 -1.89
N VAL A 84 -6.01 3.38 -1.04
CA VAL A 84 -6.43 4.06 0.19
C VAL A 84 -7.16 5.35 -0.18
N ILE A 85 -8.38 5.52 0.34
CA ILE A 85 -9.22 6.71 0.15
C ILE A 85 -9.10 7.62 1.37
N ASP A 86 -9.05 7.02 2.56
CA ASP A 86 -8.96 7.73 3.82
C ASP A 86 -8.11 6.95 4.82
N ASN A 87 -7.34 7.67 5.63
CA ASN A 87 -6.47 7.09 6.65
C ASN A 87 -6.32 8.10 7.80
N ASP A 88 -6.77 7.74 8.99
CA ASP A 88 -6.56 8.51 10.20
C ASP A 88 -5.67 7.69 11.18
N ILE A 89 -4.62 8.34 11.69
CA ILE A 89 -3.69 7.77 12.68
C ILE A 89 -3.65 8.59 13.98
N THR A 90 -4.58 9.52 14.15
CA THR A 90 -4.61 10.45 15.28
C THR A 90 -5.42 9.95 16.46
N GLN A 91 -6.20 8.90 16.24
CA GLN A 91 -7.09 8.33 17.24
C GLN A 91 -6.46 7.12 17.95
N SER A 92 -7.05 6.71 19.06
CA SER A 92 -6.70 5.45 19.73
C SER A 92 -7.09 4.23 18.90
N VAL A 93 -8.17 4.34 18.13
CA VAL A 93 -8.66 3.30 17.23
C VAL A 93 -8.68 3.85 15.81
N ASN A 94 -7.73 3.40 15.01
CA ASN A 94 -7.49 3.93 13.68
C ASN A 94 -7.96 2.95 12.61
N TYR A 95 -8.54 3.51 11.54
CA TYR A 95 -9.04 2.76 10.40
C TYR A 95 -8.50 3.34 9.09
N ILE A 96 -8.44 2.49 8.10
CA ILE A 96 -8.06 2.81 6.73
C ILE A 96 -9.23 2.44 5.83
N MET A 97 -9.69 3.35 5.01
CA MET A 97 -10.72 3.09 4.00
C MET A 97 -10.08 2.82 2.65
N ILE A 98 -10.50 1.75 1.99
CA ILE A 98 -10.05 1.37 0.65
C ILE A 98 -11.20 1.38 -0.36
N ASN A 99 -10.87 1.61 -1.65
CA ASN A 99 -11.82 1.68 -2.77
C ASN A 99 -12.13 0.29 -3.37
N LYS A 100 -12.20 -0.72 -2.55
CA LYS A 100 -12.58 -2.08 -2.89
C LYS A 100 -13.54 -2.60 -1.86
N GLY A 101 -14.56 -3.34 -2.30
CA GLY A 101 -15.62 -3.85 -1.44
C GLY A 101 -16.05 -5.27 -1.81
N ILE A 102 -17.26 -5.64 -1.39
CA ILE A 102 -17.84 -6.97 -1.62
C ILE A 102 -17.90 -7.28 -3.12
N ASN A 103 -18.21 -6.29 -3.96
CA ASN A 103 -18.25 -6.47 -5.42
C ASN A 103 -16.88 -6.84 -6.01
N ASP A 104 -15.79 -6.54 -5.32
CA ASP A 104 -14.41 -6.87 -5.68
C ASP A 104 -13.88 -8.12 -4.97
N GLY A 105 -14.73 -8.85 -4.24
CA GLY A 105 -14.34 -10.03 -3.48
C GLY A 105 -13.68 -9.73 -2.13
N ILE A 106 -13.86 -8.51 -1.58
CA ILE A 106 -13.33 -8.16 -0.28
C ILE A 106 -14.29 -8.63 0.82
N GLU A 107 -13.74 -9.35 1.78
CA GLU A 107 -14.47 -9.92 2.92
C GLU A 107 -13.84 -9.51 4.24
N GLN A 108 -14.62 -9.55 5.30
CA GLN A 108 -14.14 -9.35 6.65
C GLN A 108 -13.11 -10.42 7.03
N GLY A 109 -12.04 -10.01 7.70
CA GLY A 109 -10.94 -10.89 8.13
C GLY A 109 -9.78 -10.96 7.13
N GLN A 110 -9.92 -10.46 5.92
CA GLN A 110 -8.81 -10.39 4.96
C GLN A 110 -7.74 -9.39 5.43
N GLY A 111 -6.47 -9.74 5.19
CA GLY A 111 -5.33 -8.88 5.51
C GLY A 111 -5.11 -7.80 4.45
N VAL A 112 -4.69 -6.62 4.89
CA VAL A 112 -4.21 -5.53 4.04
C VAL A 112 -2.70 -5.42 4.18
N ILE A 113 -1.97 -5.50 3.07
CA ILE A 113 -0.51 -5.46 3.04
C ILE A 113 0.00 -4.40 2.05
N THR A 114 1.24 -4.01 2.24
CA THR A 114 2.04 -3.24 1.28
C THR A 114 3.36 -3.96 1.04
N GLY A 115 4.20 -3.45 0.15
CA GLY A 115 5.57 -3.97 -0.02
C GLY A 115 6.46 -3.89 1.23
N LEU A 116 6.06 -3.11 2.24
CA LEU A 116 6.78 -2.96 3.51
C LEU A 116 6.24 -3.85 4.63
N GLY A 117 5.07 -4.46 4.46
CA GLY A 117 4.48 -5.34 5.46
C GLY A 117 2.98 -5.17 5.65
N VAL A 118 2.50 -5.68 6.78
CA VAL A 118 1.07 -5.67 7.16
C VAL A 118 0.64 -4.26 7.53
N VAL A 119 -0.50 -3.83 7.00
CA VAL A 119 -1.10 -2.52 7.26
C VAL A 119 -2.33 -2.62 8.15
N GLY A 120 -3.11 -3.70 8.01
CA GLY A 120 -4.32 -3.90 8.80
C GLY A 120 -5.11 -5.13 8.41
N ILE A 121 -6.31 -5.24 8.97
CA ILE A 121 -7.26 -6.32 8.72
C ILE A 121 -8.63 -5.71 8.41
N ILE A 122 -9.30 -6.20 7.37
CA ILE A 122 -10.66 -5.76 7.00
C ILE A 122 -11.63 -6.11 8.14
N THR A 123 -12.27 -5.09 8.67
CA THR A 123 -13.29 -5.23 9.73
C THR A 123 -14.70 -5.12 9.19
N ASN A 124 -14.89 -4.38 8.12
CA ASN A 124 -16.18 -4.20 7.45
C ASN A 124 -16.01 -3.98 5.96
N ALA A 125 -16.93 -4.48 5.16
CA ALA A 125 -16.97 -4.26 3.72
C ALA A 125 -18.39 -3.88 3.29
N SER A 126 -18.50 -2.83 2.49
CA SER A 126 -19.69 -2.43 1.76
C SER A 126 -19.57 -2.84 0.28
N LYS A 127 -20.52 -2.48 -0.56
CA LYS A 127 -20.49 -2.87 -1.98
C LYS A 127 -19.19 -2.51 -2.66
N ASP A 128 -18.72 -1.27 -2.52
CA ASP A 128 -17.61 -0.70 -3.31
C ASP A 128 -16.44 -0.22 -2.44
N TYR A 129 -16.56 -0.31 -1.11
CA TYR A 129 -15.56 0.16 -0.15
C TYR A 129 -15.40 -0.82 0.99
N ALA A 130 -14.21 -0.87 1.58
CA ALA A 130 -13.98 -1.60 2.81
C ALA A 130 -13.21 -0.77 3.83
N LEU A 131 -13.42 -1.10 5.10
CA LEU A 131 -12.79 -0.48 6.25
C LEU A 131 -11.85 -1.50 6.89
N ALA A 132 -10.57 -1.18 6.91
CA ALA A 132 -9.54 -1.97 7.57
C ALA A 132 -9.18 -1.34 8.91
N MET A 133 -9.12 -2.12 9.97
CA MET A 133 -8.50 -1.70 11.22
C MET A 133 -6.99 -1.66 11.03
N SER A 134 -6.37 -0.52 11.29
CA SER A 134 -4.92 -0.32 11.15
C SER A 134 -4.14 -1.12 12.19
N VAL A 135 -2.89 -1.49 11.88
CA VAL A 135 -1.94 -2.04 12.86
C VAL A 135 -1.64 -1.03 13.98
N VAL A 136 -1.70 0.27 13.69
CA VAL A 136 -1.60 1.36 14.68
C VAL A 136 -2.98 1.66 15.28
N SER A 137 -3.63 0.66 15.81
CA SER A 137 -4.90 0.76 16.57
C SER A 137 -4.78 -0.02 17.86
N THR A 138 -5.20 0.57 18.98
CA THR A 138 -5.14 -0.08 20.29
C THR A 138 -6.00 -1.34 20.40
N LYS A 139 -6.96 -1.48 19.49
CA LYS A 139 -7.81 -2.68 19.36
C LYS A 139 -7.23 -3.74 18.43
N SER A 140 -6.21 -3.41 17.65
CA SER A 140 -5.58 -4.35 16.72
C SER A 140 -4.79 -5.41 17.50
N ARG A 141 -4.94 -6.67 17.09
CA ARG A 141 -4.17 -7.83 17.60
C ARG A 141 -3.86 -8.71 16.41
N ILE A 142 -2.60 -8.76 15.99
CA ILE A 142 -2.17 -9.55 14.84
C ILE A 142 -1.20 -10.61 15.35
N SER A 143 -1.50 -11.88 15.08
CA SER A 143 -0.60 -12.97 15.42
C SER A 143 0.65 -12.90 14.54
N VAL A 144 1.81 -12.92 15.16
CA VAL A 144 3.12 -12.89 14.49
C VAL A 144 3.95 -14.08 14.94
N LYS A 145 4.87 -14.52 14.07
CA LYS A 145 5.75 -15.65 14.34
C LYS A 145 7.21 -15.21 14.19
N HIS A 146 8.00 -15.47 15.23
CA HIS A 146 9.44 -15.23 15.19
C HIS A 146 10.11 -16.13 14.16
N LYS A 147 10.82 -15.54 13.20
CA LYS A 147 11.38 -16.25 12.04
C LYS A 147 12.37 -17.36 12.43
N LYS A 148 13.18 -17.16 13.46
CA LYS A 148 14.22 -18.11 13.87
C LYS A 148 13.69 -19.22 14.77
N SER A 149 12.98 -18.87 15.85
CA SER A 149 12.55 -19.85 16.85
C SER A 149 11.15 -20.41 16.61
N GLY A 150 10.37 -19.79 15.72
CA GLY A 150 8.98 -20.15 15.51
C GLY A 150 8.05 -19.72 16.64
N ALA A 151 8.54 -18.98 17.64
CA ALA A 151 7.72 -18.46 18.73
C ALA A 151 6.59 -17.57 18.21
N ILE A 152 5.42 -17.74 18.78
CA ILE A 152 4.23 -16.95 18.42
C ILE A 152 4.06 -15.85 19.44
N GLY A 153 3.67 -14.66 19.00
CA GLY A 153 3.30 -13.50 19.79
C GLY A 153 2.17 -12.72 19.14
N ASN A 154 1.71 -11.69 19.82
CA ASN A 154 0.69 -10.77 19.30
C ASN A 154 1.32 -9.39 19.07
N LEU A 155 1.25 -8.89 17.84
CA LEU A 155 1.60 -7.53 17.52
C LEU A 155 0.50 -6.59 18.02
N THR A 156 0.89 -5.58 18.79
CA THR A 156 0.00 -4.62 19.45
C THR A 156 0.56 -3.22 19.33
N TRP A 157 -0.32 -2.22 19.45
CA TRP A 157 0.05 -0.82 19.55
C TRP A 157 -0.47 -0.23 20.86
N ASP A 158 0.38 0.55 21.55
CA ASP A 158 0.08 1.15 22.85
C ASP A 158 -0.73 2.46 22.78
N GLY A 159 -0.96 2.99 21.57
CA GLY A 159 -1.68 4.25 21.36
C GLY A 159 -0.83 5.51 21.43
N THR A 160 0.49 5.41 21.61
CA THR A 160 1.35 6.59 21.81
C THR A 160 2.21 6.92 20.60
N ASN A 161 3.03 5.99 20.15
CA ASN A 161 3.99 6.23 19.07
C ASN A 161 3.67 5.35 17.84
N PRO A 162 3.25 5.94 16.72
CA PRO A 162 2.90 5.17 15.52
C PRO A 162 4.10 4.47 14.84
N TRP A 163 5.31 4.81 15.23
CA TRP A 163 6.55 4.20 14.73
C TRP A 163 7.03 3.01 15.57
N ARG A 164 6.29 2.66 16.62
CA ARG A 164 6.63 1.55 17.52
C ARG A 164 5.43 0.66 17.75
N LEU A 165 5.63 -0.62 17.54
CA LEU A 165 4.68 -1.67 17.88
C LEU A 165 5.33 -2.59 18.92
N SER A 166 4.53 -3.18 19.78
CA SER A 166 4.97 -4.15 20.77
C SER A 166 4.57 -5.56 20.33
N ILE A 167 5.35 -6.55 20.75
CA ILE A 167 4.98 -7.94 20.57
C ILE A 167 4.76 -8.54 21.96
N ASP A 168 3.52 -8.86 22.25
CA ASP A 168 3.09 -9.41 23.54
C ASP A 168 2.95 -10.94 23.44
N ASN A 169 2.88 -11.60 24.61
CA ASN A 169 2.62 -13.04 24.76
C ASN A 169 3.65 -13.97 24.10
N VAL A 170 4.87 -13.50 23.89
CA VAL A 170 5.98 -14.39 23.49
C VAL A 170 6.42 -15.23 24.67
N SER A 171 6.54 -16.55 24.51
CA SER A 171 6.99 -17.44 25.57
C SER A 171 8.39 -17.07 26.05
N LYS A 172 8.58 -16.99 27.37
CA LYS A 172 9.86 -16.63 28.01
C LYS A 172 10.99 -17.62 27.73
N THR A 173 10.68 -18.81 27.23
CA THR A 173 11.68 -19.84 26.85
C THR A 173 12.37 -19.50 25.53
N ASN A 174 11.81 -18.57 24.74
CA ASN A 174 12.40 -18.18 23.46
C ASN A 174 13.30 -16.96 23.63
N ILE A 175 14.54 -17.12 23.16
CA ILE A 175 15.50 -16.02 23.14
C ILE A 175 15.19 -15.15 21.93
N VAL A 176 14.92 -13.87 22.18
CA VAL A 176 14.71 -12.85 21.16
C VAL A 176 15.82 -11.81 21.31
N ALA A 177 16.48 -11.47 20.21
CA ALA A 177 17.57 -10.51 20.16
C ALA A 177 17.24 -9.33 19.25
N VAL A 178 17.95 -8.22 19.45
CA VAL A 178 17.87 -7.07 18.56
C VAL A 178 18.31 -7.47 17.15
N GLY A 179 17.49 -7.12 16.15
CA GLY A 179 17.69 -7.50 14.75
C GLY A 179 16.92 -8.76 14.33
N ASP A 180 16.23 -9.42 15.24
CA ASP A 180 15.37 -10.54 14.88
C ASP A 180 14.09 -10.03 14.18
N THR A 181 13.50 -10.92 13.35
CA THR A 181 12.31 -10.65 12.55
C THR A 181 11.15 -11.52 13.03
N PHE A 182 9.97 -10.91 13.11
CA PHE A 182 8.69 -11.54 13.37
C PHE A 182 7.81 -11.49 12.12
#